data_305d6aed4ce7c88efbff4d8e7d54ddc5
#
_entry.id   305d6aed4ce7c88efbff4d8e7d54ddc5
#
_cell.length_a   1.000
_cell.length_b   1.000
_cell.length_c   1.000
_cell.angle_alpha   90.00
_cell.angle_beta   90.00
_cell.angle_gamma   90.00
#
_symmetry.space_group_name_H-M   'P 1'
#
loop_
_entity.id
_entity.type
_entity.pdbx_description
1 polymer ?
#
loop_
_entity_poly.entity_id
_entity_poly.type
_entity_poly.pdbx_seq_one_letter_code
_entity_poly.pdbx_strand_id
1 'polypeptide(L)'
;MHLSRLILSALVAVLLDVRSAGAGTEAAAAAPVGVTIEDFGYLDTSGEPVDQTAAHEKRLNAFMVALRRDVEADKRYQLTPAGQADAKFKVVGGVQKTSTLVQWARVAVIDVGANKVLFEKLYTFRGDNDEAWNRAEAFVSREVIEALARPAPIALAVFAFELEDTTAAPMAGLSESDTAHLAEVTNGVRDRLAQSGRYRLVDVSGASGEAVTRHALRDCGGCEADIAGKLGADQSLIGVVRRVSRTEYTIGFQVRDTKTGQVFARGDSGLRMGADYSWDRGAVRLVGDKLIEGQ
;
A
#
# COMPACT_ATOMS: atom_id res chain seq x y z
N MET A 1 16.52 87.85 -39.01
CA MET A 1 17.71 86.95 -39.07
C MET A 1 17.65 86.08 -37.80
N HIS A 2 17.35 84.81 -37.89
CA HIS A 2 17.83 83.60 -37.24
C HIS A 2 16.83 82.47 -37.44
N LEU A 3 17.23 81.51 -38.21
CA LEU A 3 16.57 80.22 -38.44
C LEU A 3 16.55 79.39 -37.14
N SER A 4 15.41 78.88 -36.76
CA SER A 4 15.27 77.83 -35.81
C SER A 4 14.84 76.56 -36.52
N ARG A 5 15.71 75.56 -36.49
CA ARG A 5 15.44 74.21 -37.02
C ARG A 5 14.65 73.40 -36.02
N LEU A 6 13.49 72.92 -36.40
CA LEU A 6 12.71 71.93 -35.75
C LEU A 6 13.34 70.55 -36.03
N ILE A 7 13.76 69.84 -34.95
CA ILE A 7 14.16 68.47 -35.01
C ILE A 7 12.95 67.62 -34.56
N LEU A 8 12.41 66.85 -35.51
CA LEU A 8 11.32 65.91 -35.30
C LEU A 8 11.92 64.56 -34.83
N SER A 9 11.77 64.26 -33.56
CA SER A 9 12.20 62.93 -33.00
C SER A 9 11.08 61.90 -33.22
N ALA A 10 11.33 60.97 -34.12
CA ALA A 10 10.46 59.80 -34.31
C ALA A 10 10.73 58.76 -33.19
N LEU A 11 9.70 58.56 -32.37
CA LEU A 11 9.69 57.50 -31.34
C LEU A 11 9.24 56.18 -32.01
N VAL A 12 10.17 55.28 -32.23
CA VAL A 12 9.88 53.89 -32.67
C VAL A 12 9.50 53.07 -31.44
N ALA A 13 8.22 52.76 -31.28
CA ALA A 13 7.74 51.80 -30.27
C ALA A 13 7.95 50.40 -30.82
N VAL A 14 8.93 49.67 -30.25
CA VAL A 14 9.12 48.22 -30.48
C VAL A 14 8.18 47.48 -29.54
N LEU A 15 7.07 46.97 -30.07
CA LEU A 15 6.21 46.02 -29.40
C LEU A 15 6.91 44.64 -29.35
N LEU A 16 7.45 44.29 -28.22
CA LEU A 16 7.91 42.93 -27.92
C LEU A 16 6.70 42.04 -27.62
N ASP A 17 6.27 41.25 -28.61
CA ASP A 17 5.34 40.14 -28.43
C ASP A 17 6.03 39.05 -27.59
N VAL A 18 5.80 39.07 -26.29
CA VAL A 18 6.15 37.96 -25.39
C VAL A 18 5.10 36.86 -25.59
N ARG A 19 5.31 35.99 -26.56
CA ARG A 19 4.58 34.73 -26.66
C ARG A 19 5.05 33.85 -25.52
N SER A 20 4.26 33.76 -24.44
CA SER A 20 4.38 32.75 -23.41
C SER A 20 4.09 31.40 -24.06
N ALA A 21 5.14 30.71 -24.46
CA ALA A 21 5.07 29.27 -24.77
C ALA A 21 4.84 28.53 -23.46
N GLY A 22 3.58 28.36 -23.08
CA GLY A 22 3.15 27.41 -22.08
C GLY A 22 3.43 26.01 -22.60
N ALA A 23 4.64 25.50 -22.38
CA ALA A 23 4.91 24.07 -22.50
C ALA A 23 4.13 23.37 -21.40
N GLY A 24 2.88 23.03 -21.68
CA GLY A 24 2.16 22.02 -20.92
C GLY A 24 2.98 20.75 -21.02
N THR A 25 3.65 20.38 -19.94
CA THR A 25 4.24 19.05 -19.81
C THR A 25 3.07 18.08 -19.77
N GLU A 26 2.67 17.60 -20.94
CA GLU A 26 1.76 16.47 -21.07
C GLU A 26 2.46 15.32 -20.36
N ALA A 27 1.95 14.97 -19.17
CA ALA A 27 2.48 13.85 -18.42
C ALA A 27 2.35 12.62 -19.33
N ALA A 28 3.48 12.11 -19.78
CA ALA A 28 3.51 10.91 -20.61
C ALA A 28 2.70 9.83 -19.91
N ALA A 29 1.61 9.40 -20.52
CA ALA A 29 0.79 8.33 -19.97
C ALA A 29 1.70 7.12 -19.74
N ALA A 30 1.74 6.62 -18.49
CA ALA A 30 2.54 5.45 -18.16
C ALA A 30 2.13 4.28 -19.05
N ALA A 31 3.09 3.50 -19.52
CA ALA A 31 2.82 2.34 -20.33
C ALA A 31 1.88 1.36 -19.57
N PRO A 32 0.91 0.72 -20.28
CA PRO A 32 0.00 -0.20 -19.66
C PRO A 32 0.73 -1.34 -18.94
N VAL A 33 0.23 -1.76 -17.82
CA VAL A 33 0.81 -2.85 -17.01
C VAL A 33 0.33 -4.20 -17.57
N GLY A 34 1.27 -5.11 -17.84
CA GLY A 34 0.97 -6.46 -18.33
C GLY A 34 0.23 -7.31 -17.28
N VAL A 35 -0.88 -7.90 -17.68
CA VAL A 35 -1.70 -8.82 -16.84
C VAL A 35 -1.95 -10.11 -17.63
N THR A 36 -1.60 -11.24 -17.08
CA THR A 36 -2.01 -12.56 -17.59
C THR A 36 -3.24 -13.04 -16.84
N ILE A 37 -4.27 -13.47 -17.57
CA ILE A 37 -5.45 -14.14 -16.99
C ILE A 37 -5.43 -15.59 -17.47
N GLU A 38 -5.14 -16.51 -16.55
CA GLU A 38 -5.19 -17.95 -16.83
C GLU A 38 -6.64 -18.40 -17.03
N ASP A 39 -6.83 -19.46 -17.83
CA ASP A 39 -8.16 -20.05 -17.98
C ASP A 39 -8.60 -20.66 -16.67
N PHE A 40 -9.82 -20.32 -16.23
CA PHE A 40 -10.39 -20.88 -15.01
C PHE A 40 -10.84 -22.32 -15.27
N GLY A 41 -10.62 -23.17 -14.28
CA GLY A 41 -11.18 -24.51 -14.26
C GLY A 41 -12.64 -24.50 -13.77
N TYR A 42 -13.38 -25.53 -14.18
CA TYR A 42 -14.70 -25.83 -13.62
C TYR A 42 -14.71 -27.22 -12.99
N LEU A 43 -15.27 -27.33 -11.80
CA LEU A 43 -15.41 -28.59 -11.05
C LEU A 43 -16.85 -28.75 -10.57
N ASP A 44 -17.52 -29.82 -10.97
CA ASP A 44 -18.83 -30.18 -10.45
C ASP A 44 -18.72 -31.30 -9.40
N THR A 45 -19.12 -30.98 -8.18
CA THR A 45 -19.17 -31.90 -7.04
C THR A 45 -20.59 -32.02 -6.48
N SER A 46 -21.59 -31.54 -7.22
CA SER A 46 -23.00 -31.51 -6.78
C SER A 46 -23.66 -32.89 -6.69
N GLY A 47 -23.14 -33.87 -7.42
CA GLY A 47 -23.73 -35.21 -7.50
C GLY A 47 -25.03 -35.27 -8.29
N GLU A 48 -25.33 -34.25 -9.11
CA GLU A 48 -26.54 -34.27 -9.96
C GLU A 48 -26.46 -35.36 -11.03
N PRO A 49 -27.55 -36.08 -11.28
CA PRO A 49 -27.55 -37.17 -12.26
C PRO A 49 -27.59 -36.68 -13.73
N VAL A 50 -27.93 -35.42 -13.95
CA VAL A 50 -28.04 -34.83 -15.28
C VAL A 50 -26.69 -34.24 -15.70
N ASP A 51 -26.13 -34.68 -16.81
CA ASP A 51 -24.92 -34.09 -17.37
C ASP A 51 -25.20 -32.68 -17.91
N GLN A 52 -24.55 -31.70 -17.31
CA GLN A 52 -24.65 -30.29 -17.69
C GLN A 52 -23.33 -29.72 -18.19
N THR A 53 -22.34 -30.56 -18.45
CA THR A 53 -20.96 -30.18 -18.84
C THR A 53 -20.94 -29.14 -19.94
N ALA A 54 -21.64 -29.38 -21.04
CA ALA A 54 -21.65 -28.43 -22.15
C ALA A 54 -22.24 -27.04 -21.80
N ALA A 55 -23.24 -27.02 -20.93
CA ALA A 55 -23.84 -25.75 -20.47
C ALA A 55 -22.85 -24.98 -19.58
N HIS A 56 -22.15 -25.68 -18.68
CA HIS A 56 -21.17 -25.08 -17.80
C HIS A 56 -19.92 -24.60 -18.57
N GLU A 57 -19.43 -25.35 -19.54
CA GLU A 57 -18.34 -24.93 -20.44
C GLU A 57 -18.71 -23.65 -21.20
N LYS A 58 -19.92 -23.57 -21.73
CA LYS A 58 -20.40 -22.35 -22.39
C LYS A 58 -20.42 -21.15 -21.45
N ARG A 59 -20.94 -21.33 -20.24
CA ARG A 59 -20.99 -20.26 -19.21
C ARG A 59 -19.60 -19.84 -18.77
N LEU A 60 -18.70 -20.81 -18.53
CA LEU A 60 -17.32 -20.52 -18.16
C LEU A 60 -16.58 -19.75 -19.26
N ASN A 61 -16.75 -20.15 -20.52
CA ASN A 61 -16.18 -19.43 -21.65
C ASN A 61 -16.70 -18.00 -21.73
N ALA A 62 -18.02 -17.79 -21.56
CA ALA A 62 -18.61 -16.44 -21.52
C ALA A 62 -18.06 -15.60 -20.35
N PHE A 63 -17.92 -16.21 -19.17
CA PHE A 63 -17.31 -15.60 -17.99
C PHE A 63 -15.87 -15.14 -18.28
N MET A 64 -15.04 -16.02 -18.87
CA MET A 64 -13.65 -15.70 -19.18
C MET A 64 -13.50 -14.60 -20.23
N VAL A 65 -14.37 -14.60 -21.24
CA VAL A 65 -14.40 -13.54 -22.26
C VAL A 65 -14.76 -12.20 -21.63
N ALA A 66 -15.77 -12.16 -20.77
CA ALA A 66 -16.20 -10.95 -20.09
C ALA A 66 -15.12 -10.42 -19.13
N LEU A 67 -14.54 -11.27 -18.27
CA LEU A 67 -13.46 -10.90 -17.37
C LEU A 67 -12.27 -10.27 -18.12
N ARG A 68 -11.84 -10.88 -19.22
CA ARG A 68 -10.74 -10.34 -20.04
C ARG A 68 -11.10 -9.00 -20.65
N ARG A 69 -12.29 -8.88 -21.23
CA ARG A 69 -12.80 -7.61 -21.79
C ARG A 69 -12.83 -6.50 -20.74
N ASP A 70 -13.30 -6.80 -19.55
CA ASP A 70 -13.46 -5.80 -18.48
C ASP A 70 -12.09 -5.33 -17.95
N VAL A 71 -11.11 -6.22 -17.85
CA VAL A 71 -9.72 -5.84 -17.51
C VAL A 71 -9.09 -4.98 -18.61
N GLU A 72 -9.30 -5.32 -19.89
CA GLU A 72 -8.78 -4.53 -21.02
C GLU A 72 -9.47 -3.17 -21.19
N ALA A 73 -10.73 -3.06 -20.77
CA ALA A 73 -11.46 -1.79 -20.80
C ALA A 73 -10.80 -0.75 -19.88
N ASP A 74 -10.13 -1.18 -18.83
CA ASP A 74 -9.28 -0.33 -17.99
C ASP A 74 -7.91 -0.13 -18.68
N LYS A 75 -7.72 1.00 -19.33
CA LYS A 75 -6.54 1.33 -20.13
C LYS A 75 -5.21 1.33 -19.37
N ARG A 76 -5.24 1.15 -18.05
CA ARG A 76 -4.04 0.96 -17.23
C ARG A 76 -3.41 -0.42 -17.43
N TYR A 77 -4.16 -1.38 -17.97
CA TYR A 77 -3.75 -2.77 -18.12
C TYR A 77 -3.75 -3.22 -19.58
N GLN A 78 -2.85 -4.14 -19.88
CA GLN A 78 -2.77 -4.84 -21.17
C GLN A 78 -2.70 -6.34 -20.89
N LEU A 79 -3.59 -7.11 -21.55
CA LEU A 79 -3.52 -8.56 -21.44
C LEU A 79 -2.29 -9.10 -22.16
N THR A 80 -1.57 -9.98 -21.48
CA THR A 80 -0.43 -10.71 -22.01
C THR A 80 -0.75 -12.20 -22.04
N PRO A 81 -0.34 -12.93 -23.10
CA PRO A 81 -0.52 -14.38 -23.18
C PRO A 81 0.13 -15.10 -21.99
N ALA A 82 -0.47 -16.24 -21.60
CA ALA A 82 0.10 -17.07 -20.56
C ALA A 82 1.52 -17.54 -20.94
N GLY A 83 2.44 -17.48 -19.96
CA GLY A 83 3.85 -17.89 -20.14
C GLY A 83 4.78 -16.81 -20.69
N GLN A 84 4.31 -15.61 -21.01
CA GLN A 84 5.20 -14.50 -21.36
C GLN A 84 5.78 -13.81 -20.12
N ALA A 85 7.06 -13.43 -20.19
CA ALA A 85 7.80 -12.84 -19.09
C ALA A 85 7.36 -11.41 -18.69
N ASP A 86 6.55 -10.76 -19.53
CA ASP A 86 6.22 -9.33 -19.40
C ASP A 86 5.00 -9.06 -18.50
N ALA A 87 4.34 -10.09 -17.99
CA ALA A 87 3.21 -9.92 -17.10
C ALA A 87 3.70 -9.55 -15.69
N LYS A 88 3.31 -8.36 -15.22
CA LYS A 88 3.50 -7.98 -13.82
C LYS A 88 2.55 -8.71 -12.89
N PHE A 89 1.32 -8.91 -13.33
CA PHE A 89 0.28 -9.58 -12.55
C PHE A 89 -0.25 -10.81 -13.27
N LYS A 90 -0.62 -11.80 -12.47
CA LYS A 90 -1.30 -13.00 -12.93
C LYS A 90 -2.61 -13.18 -12.17
N VAL A 91 -3.70 -13.40 -12.90
CA VAL A 91 -5.02 -13.72 -12.35
C VAL A 91 -5.25 -15.19 -12.54
N VAL A 92 -5.56 -15.90 -11.46
CA VAL A 92 -5.89 -17.32 -11.46
C VAL A 92 -7.22 -17.55 -10.75
N GLY A 93 -7.93 -18.60 -11.11
CA GLY A 93 -9.20 -18.88 -10.46
C GLY A 93 -9.87 -20.15 -10.93
N GLY A 94 -11.11 -20.35 -10.49
CA GLY A 94 -11.94 -21.46 -10.89
C GLY A 94 -13.36 -21.32 -10.34
N VAL A 95 -14.28 -22.11 -10.92
CA VAL A 95 -15.66 -22.21 -10.45
C VAL A 95 -15.92 -23.64 -10.01
N GLN A 96 -16.52 -23.80 -8.83
CA GLN A 96 -16.94 -25.10 -8.31
C GLN A 96 -18.44 -25.09 -8.02
N LYS A 97 -19.17 -26.07 -8.58
CA LYS A 97 -20.53 -26.37 -8.23
C LYS A 97 -20.55 -27.39 -7.08
N THR A 98 -21.15 -27.01 -5.95
CA THR A 98 -21.17 -27.85 -4.75
C THR A 98 -22.51 -28.48 -4.48
N SER A 99 -23.59 -27.95 -5.07
CA SER A 99 -24.93 -28.47 -5.03
C SER A 99 -25.76 -27.91 -6.20
N THR A 100 -26.97 -28.39 -6.38
CA THR A 100 -27.92 -27.92 -7.39
C THR A 100 -28.06 -26.39 -7.46
N LEU A 101 -27.92 -25.72 -6.33
CA LEU A 101 -28.18 -24.28 -6.24
C LEU A 101 -26.96 -23.44 -5.82
N VAL A 102 -25.86 -24.07 -5.36
CA VAL A 102 -24.72 -23.33 -4.80
C VAL A 102 -23.46 -23.59 -5.60
N GLN A 103 -22.84 -22.49 -6.00
CA GLN A 103 -21.56 -22.49 -6.70
C GLN A 103 -20.60 -21.50 -6.03
N TRP A 104 -19.31 -21.75 -6.18
CA TRP A 104 -18.23 -20.88 -5.72
C TRP A 104 -17.36 -20.45 -6.91
N ALA A 105 -17.10 -19.16 -6.99
CA ALA A 105 -16.03 -18.63 -7.84
C ALA A 105 -14.87 -18.21 -6.92
N ARG A 106 -13.69 -18.80 -7.10
CA ARG A 106 -12.47 -18.39 -6.41
C ARG A 106 -11.59 -17.65 -7.40
N VAL A 107 -11.04 -16.53 -7.00
CA VAL A 107 -10.11 -15.74 -7.80
C VAL A 107 -8.95 -15.24 -6.94
N ALA A 108 -7.75 -15.23 -7.50
CA ALA A 108 -6.59 -14.62 -6.89
C ALA A 108 -5.82 -13.78 -7.90
N VAL A 109 -5.21 -12.68 -7.43
CA VAL A 109 -4.28 -11.83 -8.17
C VAL A 109 -2.91 -12.00 -7.54
N ILE A 110 -1.92 -12.33 -8.37
CA ILE A 110 -0.55 -12.64 -7.97
C ILE A 110 0.39 -11.62 -8.61
N ASP A 111 1.26 -11.00 -7.83
CA ASP A 111 2.44 -10.29 -8.34
C ASP A 111 3.47 -11.32 -8.79
N VAL A 112 3.76 -11.36 -10.09
CA VAL A 112 4.65 -12.36 -10.69
C VAL A 112 6.09 -12.15 -10.25
N GLY A 113 6.56 -10.90 -10.21
CA GLY A 113 7.94 -10.57 -9.83
C GLY A 113 8.25 -10.88 -8.36
N ALA A 114 7.28 -10.63 -7.47
CA ALA A 114 7.41 -10.92 -6.05
C ALA A 114 6.97 -12.36 -5.69
N ASN A 115 6.38 -13.10 -6.61
CA ASN A 115 5.72 -14.41 -6.38
C ASN A 115 4.78 -14.38 -5.17
N LYS A 116 3.95 -13.34 -5.08
CA LYS A 116 3.11 -13.07 -3.92
C LYS A 116 1.65 -12.90 -4.31
N VAL A 117 0.75 -13.56 -3.58
CA VAL A 117 -0.70 -13.32 -3.68
C VAL A 117 -1.00 -11.93 -3.10
N LEU A 118 -1.52 -11.03 -3.94
CA LEU A 118 -1.94 -9.68 -3.54
C LEU A 118 -3.39 -9.65 -3.08
N PHE A 119 -4.18 -10.53 -3.66
CA PHE A 119 -5.62 -10.61 -3.41
C PHE A 119 -6.09 -12.04 -3.65
N GLU A 120 -6.98 -12.51 -2.80
CA GLU A 120 -7.71 -13.76 -2.97
C GLU A 120 -9.11 -13.62 -2.40
N LYS A 121 -10.10 -14.11 -3.15
CA LYS A 121 -11.48 -14.10 -2.70
C LYS A 121 -12.25 -15.30 -3.19
N LEU A 122 -13.11 -15.81 -2.32
CA LEU A 122 -14.14 -16.78 -2.64
C LEU A 122 -15.49 -16.06 -2.68
N TYR A 123 -16.18 -16.18 -3.80
CA TYR A 123 -17.52 -15.67 -3.98
C TYR A 123 -18.50 -16.82 -4.11
N THR A 124 -19.47 -16.89 -3.19
CA THR A 124 -20.56 -17.87 -3.24
C THR A 124 -21.74 -17.26 -3.97
N PHE A 125 -22.25 -17.94 -4.99
CA PHE A 125 -23.44 -17.52 -5.72
C PHE A 125 -24.45 -18.65 -5.83
N ARG A 126 -25.71 -18.26 -6.03
CA ARG A 126 -26.84 -19.18 -6.10
C ARG A 126 -27.46 -19.12 -7.47
N GLY A 127 -27.89 -20.30 -7.94
CA GLY A 127 -28.51 -20.52 -9.24
C GLY A 127 -27.52 -21.09 -10.25
N ASP A 128 -28.03 -21.97 -11.13
CA ASP A 128 -27.28 -22.58 -12.22
C ASP A 128 -27.87 -22.16 -13.55
N ASN A 129 -27.88 -20.85 -13.78
CA ASN A 129 -28.37 -20.23 -15.01
C ASN A 129 -27.46 -19.07 -15.42
N ASP A 130 -27.62 -18.60 -16.64
CA ASP A 130 -26.78 -17.57 -17.23
C ASP A 130 -26.78 -16.28 -16.41
N GLU A 131 -27.93 -15.89 -15.81
CA GLU A 131 -28.04 -14.69 -14.97
C GLU A 131 -27.19 -14.79 -13.70
N ALA A 132 -27.21 -15.95 -13.02
CA ALA A 132 -26.40 -16.18 -11.81
C ALA A 132 -24.88 -16.12 -12.14
N TRP A 133 -24.50 -16.71 -13.27
CA TRP A 133 -23.11 -16.68 -13.74
C TRP A 133 -22.65 -15.27 -14.15
N ASN A 134 -23.50 -14.49 -14.81
CA ASN A 134 -23.22 -13.11 -15.17
C ASN A 134 -23.04 -12.22 -13.91
N ARG A 135 -23.85 -12.43 -12.87
CA ARG A 135 -23.67 -11.71 -11.59
C ARG A 135 -22.35 -12.08 -10.92
N ALA A 136 -21.98 -13.36 -10.94
CA ALA A 136 -20.71 -13.82 -10.40
C ALA A 136 -19.53 -13.25 -11.17
N GLU A 137 -19.60 -13.24 -12.48
CA GLU A 137 -18.59 -12.66 -13.35
C GLU A 137 -18.41 -11.16 -13.08
N ALA A 138 -19.47 -10.38 -13.09
CA ALA A 138 -19.41 -8.93 -12.83
C ALA A 138 -18.84 -8.61 -11.43
N PHE A 139 -19.11 -9.45 -10.43
CA PHE A 139 -18.50 -9.34 -9.12
C PHE A 139 -16.99 -9.61 -9.18
N VAL A 140 -16.60 -10.74 -9.81
CA VAL A 140 -15.18 -11.13 -9.91
C VAL A 140 -14.38 -10.11 -10.73
N SER A 141 -14.90 -9.63 -11.85
CA SER A 141 -14.25 -8.60 -12.68
C SER A 141 -13.97 -7.33 -11.87
N ARG A 142 -14.97 -6.84 -11.13
CA ARG A 142 -14.79 -5.66 -10.27
C ARG A 142 -13.71 -5.87 -9.21
N GLU A 143 -13.75 -6.99 -8.49
CA GLU A 143 -12.77 -7.30 -7.45
C GLU A 143 -11.35 -7.45 -8.00
N VAL A 144 -11.21 -8.06 -9.19
CA VAL A 144 -9.92 -8.17 -9.88
C VAL A 144 -9.38 -6.79 -10.27
N ILE A 145 -10.20 -5.94 -10.89
CA ILE A 145 -9.81 -4.59 -11.29
C ILE A 145 -9.42 -3.75 -10.07
N GLU A 146 -10.19 -3.82 -9.00
CA GLU A 146 -9.86 -3.15 -7.73
C GLU A 146 -8.54 -3.67 -7.14
N ALA A 147 -8.30 -4.99 -7.18
CA ALA A 147 -7.07 -5.59 -6.69
C ALA A 147 -5.85 -5.17 -7.52
N LEU A 148 -5.98 -5.14 -8.84
CA LEU A 148 -4.94 -4.68 -9.75
C LEU A 148 -4.61 -3.18 -9.56
N ALA A 149 -5.61 -2.38 -9.19
CA ALA A 149 -5.47 -0.95 -8.96
C ALA A 149 -4.79 -0.62 -7.61
N ARG A 150 -4.74 -1.58 -6.69
CA ARG A 150 -4.08 -1.35 -5.39
C ARG A 150 -2.59 -1.13 -5.60
N PRO A 151 -2.02 -0.05 -5.03
CA PRO A 151 -0.57 0.11 -5.05
C PRO A 151 0.09 -1.07 -4.35
N ALA A 152 1.25 -1.49 -4.86
CA ALA A 152 2.04 -2.52 -4.19
C ALA A 152 2.31 -2.11 -2.73
N PRO A 153 2.19 -3.03 -1.76
CA PRO A 153 2.45 -2.69 -0.37
C PRO A 153 3.86 -2.12 -0.19
N ILE A 154 3.95 -0.98 0.48
CA ILE A 154 5.21 -0.29 0.77
C ILE A 154 6.04 -1.16 1.70
N ALA A 155 7.30 -1.43 1.36
CA ALA A 155 8.22 -2.14 2.22
C ALA A 155 8.63 -1.23 3.40
N LEU A 156 8.20 -1.55 4.61
CA LEU A 156 8.38 -0.73 5.81
C LEU A 156 9.19 -1.47 6.88
N ALA A 157 10.31 -0.87 7.28
CA ALA A 157 11.07 -1.30 8.44
C ALA A 157 10.52 -0.59 9.69
N VAL A 158 9.96 -1.35 10.63
CA VAL A 158 9.48 -0.83 11.93
C VAL A 158 10.50 -1.21 13.00
N PHE A 159 11.26 -0.24 13.47
CA PHE A 159 12.22 -0.42 14.56
C PHE A 159 11.50 -0.50 15.91
N ALA A 160 12.21 -1.01 16.91
CA ALA A 160 11.70 -1.02 18.28
C ALA A 160 11.38 0.41 18.76
N PHE A 161 10.24 0.57 19.43
CA PHE A 161 9.93 1.84 20.08
C PHE A 161 10.93 2.10 21.23
N GLU A 162 11.32 3.34 21.38
CA GLU A 162 12.28 3.79 22.38
C GLU A 162 11.58 4.53 23.53
N LEU A 163 12.15 4.47 24.73
CA LEU A 163 11.71 5.22 25.88
C LEU A 163 12.54 6.49 26.04
N GLU A 164 11.88 7.60 26.22
CA GLU A 164 12.46 8.84 26.71
C GLU A 164 11.83 9.14 28.09
N ASP A 165 12.61 8.97 29.14
CA ASP A 165 12.14 9.24 30.51
C ASP A 165 12.49 10.67 30.88
N THR A 166 11.47 11.53 30.95
CA THR A 166 11.60 12.95 31.31
C THR A 166 11.17 13.23 32.75
N THR A 167 11.01 12.21 33.57
CA THR A 167 10.68 12.37 35.00
C THR A 167 11.80 13.06 35.77
N ALA A 168 11.48 13.64 36.93
CA ALA A 168 12.47 14.34 37.76
C ALA A 168 13.61 13.44 38.31
N ALA A 169 13.40 12.13 38.29
CA ALA A 169 14.39 11.14 38.69
C ALA A 169 14.39 9.97 37.68
N PRO A 170 14.91 10.17 36.46
CA PRO A 170 14.97 9.12 35.47
C PRO A 170 15.87 7.99 35.98
N MET A 171 15.42 6.74 35.73
CA MET A 171 16.22 5.58 36.06
C MET A 171 17.39 5.45 35.04
N ALA A 172 18.53 4.99 35.52
CA ALA A 172 19.67 4.70 34.64
C ALA A 172 19.39 3.42 33.83
N GLY A 173 18.96 3.60 32.58
CA GLY A 173 18.62 2.50 31.64
C GLY A 173 17.14 2.06 31.71
N LEU A 174 16.81 1.14 30.83
CA LEU A 174 15.47 0.56 30.77
C LEU A 174 15.30 -0.50 31.86
N SER A 175 14.17 -0.46 32.57
CA SER A 175 13.76 -1.57 33.42
C SER A 175 13.31 -2.77 32.58
N GLU A 176 13.27 -3.96 33.20
CA GLU A 176 12.71 -5.15 32.54
C GLU A 176 11.24 -4.94 32.14
N SER A 177 10.46 -4.28 33.01
CA SER A 177 9.07 -3.89 32.71
C SER A 177 8.97 -2.90 31.54
N ASP A 178 9.82 -1.88 31.48
CA ASP A 178 9.84 -0.95 30.34
C ASP A 178 10.15 -1.66 29.04
N THR A 179 11.13 -2.57 29.06
CA THR A 179 11.50 -3.36 27.90
C THR A 179 10.33 -4.21 27.40
N ALA A 180 9.60 -4.86 28.30
CA ALA A 180 8.42 -5.64 27.95
C ALA A 180 7.32 -4.78 27.32
N HIS A 181 6.98 -3.64 27.94
CA HIS A 181 5.94 -2.75 27.42
C HIS A 181 6.33 -2.11 26.06
N LEU A 182 7.60 -1.76 25.85
CA LEU A 182 8.06 -1.26 24.55
C LEU A 182 8.00 -2.35 23.46
N ALA A 183 8.25 -3.61 23.83
CA ALA A 183 8.06 -4.72 22.92
C ALA A 183 6.58 -4.91 22.55
N GLU A 184 5.66 -4.82 23.51
CA GLU A 184 4.21 -4.84 23.25
C GLU A 184 3.79 -3.70 22.32
N VAL A 185 4.24 -2.47 22.57
CA VAL A 185 3.99 -1.32 21.68
C VAL A 185 4.48 -1.60 20.27
N THR A 186 5.71 -2.07 20.15
CA THR A 186 6.33 -2.34 18.84
C THR A 186 5.55 -3.42 18.06
N ASN A 187 5.19 -4.50 18.73
CA ASN A 187 4.44 -5.60 18.12
C ASN A 187 3.02 -5.17 17.74
N GLY A 188 2.32 -4.46 18.62
CA GLY A 188 0.97 -3.95 18.32
C GLY A 188 0.96 -3.01 17.11
N VAL A 189 1.95 -2.13 16.98
CA VAL A 189 2.10 -1.25 15.81
C VAL A 189 2.41 -2.05 14.54
N ARG A 190 3.32 -3.04 14.61
CA ARG A 190 3.63 -3.93 13.49
C ARG A 190 2.39 -4.68 13.02
N ASP A 191 1.64 -5.26 13.93
CA ASP A 191 0.42 -6.01 13.60
C ASP A 191 -0.62 -5.10 12.93
N ARG A 192 -0.84 -3.91 13.45
CA ARG A 192 -1.77 -2.93 12.87
C ARG A 192 -1.38 -2.51 11.45
N LEU A 193 -0.08 -2.29 11.21
CA LEU A 193 0.44 -1.93 9.89
C LEU A 193 0.33 -3.09 8.90
N ALA A 194 0.68 -4.31 9.31
CA ALA A 194 0.56 -5.52 8.50
C ALA A 194 -0.89 -5.80 8.09
N GLN A 195 -1.84 -5.66 9.04
CA GLN A 195 -3.28 -5.86 8.79
C GLN A 195 -3.89 -4.82 7.86
N SER A 196 -3.28 -3.64 7.72
CA SER A 196 -3.79 -2.59 6.82
C SER A 196 -3.70 -2.97 5.33
N GLY A 197 -2.87 -3.96 4.98
CA GLY A 197 -2.57 -4.33 3.59
C GLY A 197 -1.75 -3.27 2.82
N ARG A 198 -1.55 -2.08 3.40
CA ARG A 198 -0.79 -0.98 2.81
C ARG A 198 0.72 -1.17 2.93
N TYR A 199 1.15 -1.88 3.97
CA TYR A 199 2.56 -2.08 4.28
C TYR A 199 2.93 -3.57 4.26
N ARG A 200 4.12 -3.84 3.74
CA ARG A 200 4.82 -5.11 3.89
C ARG A 200 5.98 -4.89 4.87
N LEU A 201 5.88 -5.50 6.03
CA LEU A 201 6.95 -5.34 7.03
C LEU A 201 8.23 -6.03 6.58
N VAL A 202 9.34 -5.32 6.76
CA VAL A 202 10.70 -5.83 6.54
C VAL A 202 11.25 -6.32 7.88
N ASP A 203 11.91 -7.46 7.89
CA ASP A 203 12.60 -7.96 9.08
C ASP A 203 13.77 -7.04 9.44
N VAL A 204 13.76 -6.53 10.66
CA VAL A 204 14.78 -5.64 11.20
C VAL A 204 15.76 -6.35 12.15
N SER A 205 15.69 -7.66 12.29
CA SER A 205 16.58 -8.44 13.19
C SER A 205 18.05 -8.33 12.76
N GLY A 206 18.30 -8.12 11.45
CA GLY A 206 19.63 -7.86 10.89
C GLY A 206 20.12 -6.42 11.03
N ALA A 207 19.34 -5.53 11.65
CA ALA A 207 19.76 -4.15 11.85
C ALA A 207 20.99 -4.07 12.76
N SER A 208 22.00 -3.30 12.35
CA SER A 208 23.24 -3.14 13.08
C SER A 208 23.67 -1.68 13.12
N GLY A 209 24.51 -1.34 14.08
CA GLY A 209 25.06 0.01 14.27
C GLY A 209 24.92 0.48 15.71
N GLU A 210 25.69 1.50 16.07
CA GLU A 210 25.76 2.02 17.43
C GLU A 210 24.39 2.55 17.91
N ALA A 211 23.63 3.26 17.06
CA ALA A 211 22.30 3.79 17.38
C ALA A 211 21.29 2.67 17.63
N VAL A 212 21.38 1.53 16.91
CA VAL A 212 20.52 0.36 17.15
C VAL A 212 20.85 -0.26 18.50
N THR A 213 22.16 -0.50 18.76
CA THR A 213 22.62 -1.12 20.01
C THR A 213 22.29 -0.29 21.24
N ARG A 214 22.34 1.05 21.10
CA ARG A 214 22.03 1.97 22.20
C ARG A 214 20.55 2.32 22.34
N HIS A 215 19.67 1.79 21.48
CA HIS A 215 18.26 2.20 21.43
C HIS A 215 18.09 3.72 21.32
N ALA A 216 18.85 4.33 20.42
CA ALA A 216 18.93 5.78 20.23
C ALA A 216 18.76 6.19 18.75
N LEU A 217 17.93 5.47 18.02
CA LEU A 217 17.63 5.78 16.62
C LEU A 217 16.94 7.14 16.46
N ARG A 218 16.18 7.57 17.46
CA ARG A 218 15.54 8.91 17.48
C ARG A 218 16.55 10.05 17.44
N ASP A 219 17.76 9.81 17.96
CA ASP A 219 18.80 10.84 18.15
C ASP A 219 19.85 10.83 17.00
N CYS A 220 19.79 9.87 16.09
CA CYS A 220 20.81 9.70 15.06
C CYS A 220 20.62 10.56 13.80
N GLY A 221 19.59 11.40 13.76
CA GLY A 221 19.39 12.36 12.68
C GLY A 221 18.96 11.75 11.33
N GLY A 222 18.46 10.53 11.30
CA GLY A 222 17.97 9.88 10.08
C GLY A 222 18.71 8.60 9.70
N CYS A 223 19.65 8.12 10.53
CA CYS A 223 20.39 6.89 10.24
C CYS A 223 19.47 5.66 10.12
N GLU A 224 18.28 5.70 10.73
CA GLU A 224 17.29 4.65 10.61
C GLU A 224 16.84 4.41 9.15
N ALA A 225 16.81 5.47 8.32
CA ALA A 225 16.49 5.34 6.91
C ALA A 225 17.57 4.58 6.14
N ASP A 226 18.84 4.89 6.39
CA ASP A 226 19.98 4.19 5.76
C ASP A 226 20.02 2.72 6.19
N ILE A 227 19.78 2.43 7.47
CA ILE A 227 19.71 1.06 7.99
C ILE A 227 18.58 0.29 7.33
N ALA A 228 17.38 0.88 7.29
CA ALA A 228 16.20 0.28 6.67
C ALA A 228 16.39 0.03 5.17
N GLY A 229 17.01 0.97 4.45
CA GLY A 229 17.32 0.83 3.03
C GLY A 229 18.26 -0.35 2.75
N LYS A 230 19.27 -0.59 3.59
CA LYS A 230 20.17 -1.76 3.51
C LYS A 230 19.43 -3.08 3.76
N LEU A 231 18.33 -3.06 4.50
CA LEU A 231 17.45 -4.21 4.74
C LEU A 231 16.38 -4.38 3.64
N GLY A 232 16.38 -3.53 2.61
CA GLY A 232 15.44 -3.60 1.50
C GLY A 232 14.06 -2.99 1.78
N ALA A 233 13.98 -2.06 2.73
CA ALA A 233 12.77 -1.29 2.98
C ALA A 233 12.74 -0.02 2.12
N ASP A 234 11.53 0.40 1.70
CA ASP A 234 11.29 1.69 1.06
C ASP A 234 11.13 2.82 2.08
N GLN A 235 10.67 2.47 3.28
CA GLN A 235 10.43 3.40 4.38
C GLN A 235 10.90 2.82 5.71
N SER A 236 11.30 3.69 6.64
CA SER A 236 11.61 3.36 8.03
C SER A 236 10.62 4.01 8.97
N LEU A 237 10.20 3.32 10.03
CA LEU A 237 9.42 3.86 11.13
C LEU A 237 10.19 3.71 12.44
N ILE A 238 10.39 4.84 13.12
CA ILE A 238 10.82 4.88 14.52
C ILE A 238 9.73 5.49 15.38
N GLY A 239 9.61 5.01 16.60
CA GLY A 239 8.65 5.49 17.56
C GLY A 239 9.28 5.76 18.92
N VAL A 240 8.70 6.68 19.66
CA VAL A 240 9.15 7.04 20.99
C VAL A 240 7.96 7.17 21.95
N VAL A 241 8.11 6.57 23.12
CA VAL A 241 7.24 6.82 24.26
C VAL A 241 8.01 7.79 25.19
N ARG A 242 7.42 8.94 25.47
CA ARG A 242 7.97 9.89 26.45
C ARG A 242 7.20 9.77 27.75
N ARG A 243 7.83 9.26 28.78
CA ARG A 243 7.27 9.24 30.14
C ARG A 243 7.44 10.61 30.77
N VAL A 244 6.32 11.28 31.03
CA VAL A 244 6.30 12.60 31.67
C VAL A 244 6.18 12.45 33.19
N SER A 245 5.35 11.51 33.66
CA SER A 245 5.18 11.13 35.05
C SER A 245 4.80 9.65 35.14
N ARG A 246 4.52 9.16 36.36
CA ARG A 246 4.07 7.75 36.54
C ARG A 246 2.74 7.43 35.86
N THR A 247 1.94 8.44 35.58
CA THR A 247 0.59 8.30 35.00
C THR A 247 0.36 9.20 33.79
N GLU A 248 1.43 9.77 33.22
CA GLU A 248 1.35 10.69 32.09
C GLU A 248 2.47 10.37 31.08
N TYR A 249 2.10 10.32 29.80
CA TYR A 249 3.04 10.05 28.73
C TYR A 249 2.60 10.71 27.42
N THR A 250 3.52 10.85 26.49
CA THR A 250 3.22 11.12 25.07
C THR A 250 3.80 10.00 24.21
N ILE A 251 3.23 9.80 23.03
CA ILE A 251 3.76 8.88 22.03
C ILE A 251 3.97 9.65 20.74
N GLY A 252 5.15 9.50 20.16
CA GLY A 252 5.46 10.04 18.85
C GLY A 252 5.97 8.96 17.90
N PHE A 253 5.77 9.14 16.61
CA PHE A 253 6.43 8.36 15.58
C PHE A 253 6.85 9.24 14.41
N GLN A 254 7.81 8.75 13.64
CA GLN A 254 8.27 9.33 12.39
C GLN A 254 8.51 8.25 11.37
N VAL A 255 8.09 8.51 10.11
CA VAL A 255 8.37 7.68 8.95
C VAL A 255 9.25 8.47 7.99
N ARG A 256 10.36 7.85 7.55
CA ARG A 256 11.24 8.40 6.52
C ARG A 256 11.26 7.53 5.27
N ASP A 257 11.39 8.18 4.13
CA ASP A 257 11.76 7.53 2.88
C ASP A 257 13.26 7.15 2.91
N THR A 258 13.57 5.90 2.59
CA THR A 258 14.94 5.38 2.70
C THR A 258 15.88 5.86 1.60
N LYS A 259 15.34 6.31 0.46
CA LYS A 259 16.13 6.78 -0.68
C LYS A 259 16.50 8.26 -0.54
N THR A 260 15.56 9.05 -0.04
CA THR A 260 15.73 10.51 0.07
C THR A 260 16.11 10.98 1.46
N GLY A 261 15.90 10.16 2.49
CA GLY A 261 16.07 10.52 3.89
C GLY A 261 15.00 11.51 4.40
N GLN A 262 14.02 11.88 3.56
CA GLN A 262 13.01 12.86 3.94
C GLN A 262 11.94 12.25 4.84
N VAL A 263 11.43 13.05 5.76
CA VAL A 263 10.29 12.66 6.60
C VAL A 263 9.03 12.65 5.76
N PHE A 264 8.48 11.45 5.59
CA PHE A 264 7.23 11.22 4.86
C PHE A 264 5.99 11.48 5.72
N ALA A 265 6.03 11.02 6.97
CA ALA A 265 4.94 11.20 7.91
C ALA A 265 5.47 11.29 9.36
N ARG A 266 4.72 11.95 10.20
CA ARG A 266 4.93 11.98 11.66
C ARG A 266 3.61 12.08 12.40
N GLY A 267 3.60 11.59 13.62
CA GLY A 267 2.47 11.73 14.51
C GLY A 267 2.92 11.94 15.95
N ASP A 268 2.12 12.68 16.71
CA ASP A 268 2.24 12.85 18.14
C ASP A 268 0.87 12.74 18.78
N SER A 269 0.80 12.07 19.92
CA SER A 269 -0.47 11.80 20.62
C SER A 269 -0.97 12.95 21.46
N GLY A 270 -0.13 13.95 21.71
CA GLY A 270 -0.31 14.85 22.85
C GLY A 270 -0.20 14.10 24.19
N LEU A 271 -0.39 14.84 25.28
CA LEU A 271 -0.35 14.26 26.62
C LEU A 271 -1.50 13.27 26.84
N ARG A 272 -1.17 12.10 27.33
CA ARG A 272 -2.12 11.03 27.67
C ARG A 272 -2.02 10.68 29.14
N MET A 273 -3.18 10.40 29.72
CA MET A 273 -3.29 9.84 31.07
C MET A 273 -3.31 8.31 30.97
N GLY A 274 -2.49 7.64 31.76
CA GLY A 274 -2.40 6.18 31.85
C GLY A 274 -1.03 5.72 32.31
N ALA A 275 -0.95 4.50 32.77
CA ALA A 275 0.31 3.85 33.11
C ALA A 275 0.88 3.09 31.90
N ASP A 276 2.05 2.49 32.09
CA ASP A 276 2.85 1.80 31.06
C ASP A 276 2.06 0.78 30.26
N TYR A 277 1.14 0.05 30.89
CA TYR A 277 0.25 -0.93 30.23
C TYR A 277 -0.71 -0.34 29.18
N SER A 278 -0.78 0.98 29.05
CA SER A 278 -1.65 1.66 28.10
C SER A 278 -0.89 2.20 26.87
N TRP A 279 0.42 2.05 26.82
CA TRP A 279 1.26 2.58 25.74
C TRP A 279 0.94 1.94 24.40
N ASP A 280 0.76 0.62 24.36
CA ASP A 280 0.44 -0.16 23.17
C ASP A 280 -0.82 0.37 22.47
N ARG A 281 -1.92 0.50 23.21
CA ARG A 281 -3.19 1.03 22.69
C ARG A 281 -3.07 2.46 22.19
N GLY A 282 -2.27 3.26 22.90
CA GLY A 282 -1.99 4.64 22.50
C GLY A 282 -1.24 4.72 21.17
N ALA A 283 -0.21 3.90 20.99
CA ALA A 283 0.61 3.84 19.78
C ALA A 283 -0.15 3.26 18.59
N VAL A 284 -0.84 2.14 18.78
CA VAL A 284 -1.64 1.48 17.74
C VAL A 284 -2.71 2.43 17.20
N ARG A 285 -3.41 3.15 18.08
CA ARG A 285 -4.40 4.15 17.69
C ARG A 285 -3.75 5.31 16.92
N LEU A 286 -2.66 5.88 17.44
CA LEU A 286 -1.97 7.00 16.79
C LEU A 286 -1.51 6.65 15.38
N VAL A 287 -0.90 5.48 15.20
CA VAL A 287 -0.44 4.99 13.90
C VAL A 287 -1.63 4.71 12.98
N GLY A 288 -2.71 4.11 13.50
CA GLY A 288 -3.95 3.89 12.75
C GLY A 288 -4.53 5.20 12.20
N ASP A 289 -4.77 6.15 13.09
CA ASP A 289 -5.41 7.44 12.75
C ASP A 289 -4.55 8.28 11.79
N LYS A 290 -3.22 8.29 11.97
CA LYS A 290 -2.33 9.22 11.24
C LYS A 290 -1.68 8.63 9.99
N LEU A 291 -1.44 7.32 9.96
CA LEU A 291 -0.66 6.70 8.89
C LEU A 291 -1.53 5.80 7.99
N ILE A 292 -2.62 5.26 8.51
CA ILE A 292 -3.49 4.36 7.75
C ILE A 292 -4.76 5.09 7.28
N GLU A 293 -5.44 5.80 8.17
CA GLU A 293 -6.76 6.40 7.93
C GLU A 293 -6.69 7.89 7.54
N GLY A 294 -5.59 8.58 7.85
CA GLY A 294 -5.41 10.03 7.68
C GLY A 294 -4.83 10.47 6.32
N GLN A 295 -4.88 9.63 5.29
CA GLN A 295 -4.36 9.97 3.95
C GLN A 295 -5.41 9.84 2.88
#